data_65f54b11968de71712d5b233d43932ae
#
_entry.id   65f54b11968de71712d5b233d43932ae
#
_cell.length_a   1.000
_cell.length_b   1.000
_cell.length_c   1.000
_cell.angle_alpha   90.00
_cell.angle_beta   90.00
_cell.angle_gamma   90.00
#
_symmetry.space_group_name_H-M   'P 1'
#
loop_
_entity.id
_entity.type
_entity.pdbx_description
1 polymer ?
#
loop_
_entity_poly.entity_id
_entity_poly.type
_entity_poly.pdbx_seq_one_letter_code
_entity_poly.pdbx_strand_id
1 'polypeptide(L)'
;MTALEGVAVAFGWLAGCWSGERGTTAFREIWTVGSPDLMVGMSVTTRPAKPAEFEYLRIEKRDGRIAYVAQPGGVPPTAFPLSPEASTGDTAVFVNMHHDFPKRVSYRRVDPTSLLAWIEGGDGGRRIEFPMKRTTCPGSR
;
A
#
# COMPACT_ATOMS: atom_id res chain seq x y z
N MET A 1 6.38 15.57 7.04
CA MET A 1 4.95 15.28 6.79
C MET A 1 4.16 15.61 8.04
N THR A 2 3.07 16.32 7.90
CA THR A 2 2.21 16.69 9.01
C THR A 2 0.83 16.10 8.86
N ALA A 3 0.12 15.94 9.98
CA ALA A 3 -1.25 15.46 9.99
C ALA A 3 -2.23 16.40 9.28
N LEU A 4 -1.81 17.63 8.96
CA LEU A 4 -2.63 18.64 8.26
C LEU A 4 -2.63 18.44 6.76
N GLU A 5 -1.66 17.71 6.19
CA GLU A 5 -1.64 17.45 4.77
C GLU A 5 -2.74 16.48 4.37
N GLY A 6 -3.33 16.70 3.20
CA GLY A 6 -4.28 15.76 2.62
C GLY A 6 -3.60 14.53 2.05
N VAL A 7 -4.37 13.47 1.86
CA VAL A 7 -3.86 12.19 1.35
C VAL A 7 -3.27 12.35 -0.05
N ALA A 8 -3.97 13.06 -0.94
CA ALA A 8 -3.51 13.24 -2.33
C ALA A 8 -2.18 14.01 -2.40
N VAL A 9 -1.98 15.00 -1.53
CA VAL A 9 -0.72 15.76 -1.48
C VAL A 9 0.41 14.90 -0.92
N ALA A 10 0.15 14.19 0.17
CA ALA A 10 1.18 13.42 0.87
C ALA A 10 1.59 12.14 0.10
N PHE A 11 0.63 11.47 -0.55
CA PHE A 11 0.85 10.13 -1.11
C PHE A 11 0.48 10.02 -2.59
N GLY A 12 0.26 11.15 -3.27
CA GLY A 12 -0.10 11.14 -4.69
C GLY A 12 0.94 10.46 -5.59
N TRP A 13 2.19 10.36 -5.15
CA TRP A 13 3.24 9.64 -5.87
C TRP A 13 2.95 8.14 -5.99
N LEU A 14 2.05 7.60 -5.18
CA LEU A 14 1.63 6.20 -5.25
C LEU A 14 0.62 5.96 -6.39
N ALA A 15 -0.03 6.99 -6.89
CA ALA A 15 -1.03 6.83 -7.95
C ALA A 15 -0.42 6.23 -9.22
N GLY A 16 -1.14 5.30 -9.85
CA GLY A 16 -0.72 4.62 -11.05
C GLY A 16 -0.76 3.12 -10.90
N CYS A 17 -0.10 2.43 -11.83
CA CYS A 17 -0.09 0.98 -11.89
C CYS A 17 1.35 0.47 -11.71
N TRP A 18 1.48 -0.51 -10.84
CA TRP A 18 2.77 -1.04 -10.41
C TRP A 18 2.77 -2.57 -10.50
N SER A 19 3.89 -3.16 -10.87
CA SER A 19 4.00 -4.62 -10.93
C SER A 19 5.42 -5.08 -10.56
N GLY A 20 5.50 -6.30 -10.03
CA GLY A 20 6.76 -6.93 -9.67
C GLY A 20 6.61 -8.44 -9.56
N GLU A 21 7.74 -9.09 -9.36
CA GLU A 21 7.81 -10.54 -9.21
C GLU A 21 8.81 -10.90 -8.12
N ARG A 22 8.54 -12.02 -7.46
CA ARG A 22 9.46 -12.64 -6.52
C ARG A 22 9.36 -14.15 -6.74
N GLY A 23 10.39 -14.71 -7.37
CA GLY A 23 10.34 -16.11 -7.81
C GLY A 23 9.19 -16.30 -8.81
N THR A 24 8.29 -17.22 -8.52
CA THR A 24 7.12 -17.48 -9.36
C THR A 24 5.87 -16.71 -8.93
N THR A 25 5.99 -15.87 -7.91
CA THR A 25 4.89 -15.03 -7.44
C THR A 25 4.93 -13.70 -8.19
N ALA A 26 3.84 -13.33 -8.85
CA ALA A 26 3.68 -12.03 -9.49
C ALA A 26 2.69 -11.20 -8.68
N PHE A 27 2.97 -9.91 -8.56
CA PHE A 27 2.08 -9.00 -7.82
C PHE A 27 1.97 -7.68 -8.54
N ARG A 28 0.81 -7.04 -8.38
CA ARG A 28 0.57 -5.70 -8.91
C ARG A 28 -0.33 -4.93 -7.99
N GLU A 29 -0.16 -3.60 -8.03
CA GLU A 29 -1.04 -2.68 -7.34
C GLU A 29 -1.47 -1.56 -8.27
N ILE A 30 -2.69 -1.12 -8.10
CA ILE A 30 -3.28 -0.04 -8.86
C ILE A 30 -3.84 0.95 -7.86
N TRP A 31 -3.46 2.22 -7.99
CA TRP A 31 -3.91 3.28 -7.10
C TRP A 31 -4.43 4.46 -7.88
N THR A 32 -5.49 5.08 -7.38
CA THR A 32 -6.05 6.29 -7.96
C THR A 32 -6.46 7.26 -6.86
N VAL A 33 -6.36 8.56 -7.16
CA VAL A 33 -6.84 9.60 -6.27
C VAL A 33 -8.33 9.75 -6.48
N GLY A 34 -9.12 9.48 -5.44
CA GLY A 34 -10.57 9.63 -5.48
C GLY A 34 -11.05 11.01 -5.07
N SER A 35 -10.33 11.64 -4.14
CA SER A 35 -10.58 12.99 -3.66
C SER A 35 -9.32 13.47 -2.92
N PRO A 36 -9.26 14.76 -2.49
CA PRO A 36 -8.07 15.24 -1.76
C PRO A 36 -7.68 14.40 -0.54
N ASP A 37 -8.63 13.76 0.12
CA ASP A 37 -8.38 12.97 1.32
C ASP A 37 -8.63 11.48 1.15
N LEU A 38 -8.66 10.99 -0.11
CA LEU A 38 -8.93 9.58 -0.37
C LEU A 38 -8.16 9.09 -1.59
N MET A 39 -7.39 8.04 -1.40
CA MET A 39 -6.88 7.21 -2.49
C MET A 39 -7.48 5.82 -2.36
N VAL A 40 -7.90 5.24 -3.48
CA VAL A 40 -8.39 3.86 -3.53
C VAL A 40 -7.48 3.03 -4.41
N GLY A 41 -7.35 1.78 -4.07
CA GLY A 41 -6.49 0.88 -4.80
C GLY A 41 -6.91 -0.58 -4.69
N MET A 42 -6.17 -1.41 -5.41
CA MET A 42 -6.32 -2.86 -5.34
C MET A 42 -4.96 -3.51 -5.51
N SER A 43 -4.78 -4.65 -4.89
CA SER A 43 -3.64 -5.50 -5.15
C SER A 43 -4.11 -6.85 -5.69
N VAL A 44 -3.29 -7.45 -6.57
CA VAL A 44 -3.53 -8.79 -7.10
C VAL A 44 -2.22 -9.55 -7.03
N THR A 45 -2.28 -10.74 -6.45
CA THR A 45 -1.12 -11.64 -6.35
C THR A 45 -1.46 -12.95 -7.03
N THR A 46 -0.60 -13.39 -7.93
CA THR A 46 -0.77 -14.65 -8.66
C THR A 46 0.40 -15.58 -8.42
N ARG A 47 0.07 -16.86 -8.30
CA ARG A 47 1.03 -17.98 -8.18
C ARG A 47 0.61 -19.09 -9.11
N PRO A 48 1.57 -19.89 -9.65
CA PRO A 48 1.21 -21.02 -10.52
C PRO A 48 0.22 -21.98 -9.86
N ALA A 49 -0.77 -22.41 -10.63
CA ALA A 49 -1.77 -23.40 -10.22
C ALA A 49 -2.61 -23.01 -9.00
N LYS A 50 -2.68 -21.73 -8.66
CA LYS A 50 -3.51 -21.23 -7.56
C LYS A 50 -4.41 -20.11 -8.04
N PRO A 51 -5.61 -19.94 -7.46
CA PRO A 51 -6.43 -18.77 -7.75
C PRO A 51 -5.72 -17.49 -7.39
N ALA A 52 -5.96 -16.43 -8.15
CA ALA A 52 -5.44 -15.12 -7.84
C ALA A 52 -5.99 -14.63 -6.49
N GLU A 53 -5.14 -14.04 -5.68
CA GLU A 53 -5.54 -13.36 -4.45
C GLU A 53 -5.67 -11.87 -4.74
N PHE A 54 -6.62 -11.21 -4.10
CA PHE A 54 -6.82 -9.78 -4.29
C PHE A 54 -7.16 -9.10 -2.98
N GLU A 55 -6.87 -7.79 -2.92
CA GLU A 55 -7.26 -6.93 -1.80
C GLU A 55 -7.82 -5.62 -2.34
N TYR A 56 -8.87 -5.14 -1.68
CA TYR A 56 -9.30 -3.77 -1.82
C TYR A 56 -8.54 -2.92 -0.80
N LEU A 57 -7.98 -1.81 -1.26
CA LEU A 57 -7.12 -0.95 -0.46
C LEU A 57 -7.61 0.48 -0.50
N ARG A 58 -7.39 1.23 0.57
CA ARG A 58 -7.55 2.68 0.52
C ARG A 58 -6.63 3.34 1.54
N ILE A 59 -6.25 4.56 1.23
CA ILE A 59 -5.60 5.46 2.16
C ILE A 59 -6.56 6.62 2.32
N GLU A 60 -7.02 6.86 3.53
CA GLU A 60 -8.04 7.87 3.79
C GLU A 60 -7.71 8.73 5.01
N LYS A 61 -8.14 9.98 4.96
CA LYS A 61 -8.10 10.87 6.11
C LYS A 61 -9.53 11.02 6.63
N ARG A 62 -9.72 10.66 7.90
CA ARG A 62 -11.01 10.73 8.54
C ARG A 62 -10.81 11.25 9.97
N ASP A 63 -11.57 12.28 10.34
CA ASP A 63 -11.45 12.93 11.66
C ASP A 63 -10.01 13.37 11.96
N GLY A 64 -9.33 13.92 10.95
CA GLY A 64 -7.96 14.41 11.07
C GLY A 64 -6.89 13.34 11.09
N ARG A 65 -7.23 12.08 10.91
CA ARG A 65 -6.30 10.94 10.96
C ARG A 65 -6.22 10.23 9.63
N ILE A 66 -5.00 9.90 9.23
CA ILE A 66 -4.73 9.15 8.00
C ILE A 66 -4.50 7.69 8.36
N ALA A 67 -5.13 6.79 7.59
CA ALA A 67 -4.95 5.36 7.76
C ALA A 67 -4.95 4.64 6.41
N TYR A 68 -4.18 3.57 6.35
CA TYR A 68 -4.24 2.57 5.28
C TYR A 68 -5.25 1.51 5.71
N VAL A 69 -6.16 1.16 4.83
CA VAL A 69 -7.21 0.18 5.13
C VAL A 69 -7.15 -0.93 4.10
N ALA A 70 -7.02 -2.16 4.57
CA ALA A 70 -6.94 -3.34 3.72
C ALA A 70 -8.13 -4.26 3.93
N GLN A 71 -8.61 -4.82 2.82
CA GLN A 71 -9.77 -5.72 2.81
C GLN A 71 -9.46 -6.92 1.93
N PRO A 72 -8.61 -7.85 2.39
CA PRO A 72 -8.23 -9.02 1.61
C PRO A 72 -9.44 -9.90 1.29
N GLY A 73 -9.64 -10.21 0.00
CA GLY A 73 -10.73 -11.09 -0.42
C GLY A 73 -12.12 -10.62 -0.05
N GLY A 74 -12.28 -9.33 0.30
CA GLY A 74 -13.58 -8.78 0.70
C GLY A 74 -13.96 -9.03 2.15
N VAL A 75 -13.05 -9.55 3.00
CA VAL A 75 -13.31 -9.69 4.45
C VAL A 75 -13.46 -8.31 5.11
N PRO A 76 -13.94 -8.23 6.36
CA PRO A 76 -14.04 -6.95 7.05
C PRO A 76 -12.71 -6.19 7.05
N PRO A 77 -12.74 -4.86 6.90
CA PRO A 77 -11.51 -4.08 6.74
C PRO A 77 -10.67 -4.01 8.02
N THR A 78 -9.35 -3.95 7.83
CA THR A 78 -8.39 -3.69 8.90
C THR A 78 -7.71 -2.37 8.62
N ALA A 79 -7.71 -1.47 9.62
CA ALA A 79 -7.09 -0.16 9.50
C ALA A 79 -5.70 -0.15 10.14
N PHE A 80 -4.76 0.53 9.48
CA PHE A 80 -3.40 0.74 9.96
C PHE A 80 -3.16 2.26 9.97
N PRO A 81 -3.24 2.90 11.15
CA PRO A 81 -2.97 4.35 11.24
C PRO A 81 -1.57 4.73 10.75
N LEU A 82 -1.47 5.89 10.12
CA LEU A 82 -0.18 6.45 9.71
C LEU A 82 0.70 6.70 10.94
N SER A 83 1.96 6.31 10.84
CA SER A 83 3.00 6.66 11.81
C SER A 83 3.74 7.90 11.32
N PRO A 84 3.47 9.10 11.88
CA PRO A 84 4.17 10.32 11.45
C PRO A 84 5.67 10.24 11.74
N GLU A 85 6.07 9.61 12.84
CA GLU A 85 7.46 9.52 13.25
C GLU A 85 8.29 8.69 12.28
N ALA A 86 7.70 7.62 11.73
CA ALA A 86 8.40 6.70 10.82
C ALA A 86 8.26 7.11 9.35
N SER A 87 7.40 8.08 9.05
CA SER A 87 7.11 8.48 7.67
C SER A 87 7.90 9.73 7.27
N THR A 88 8.20 9.84 5.97
CA THR A 88 8.91 10.99 5.37
C THR A 88 8.18 11.42 4.10
N GLY A 89 8.76 12.34 3.33
CA GLY A 89 8.15 12.78 2.07
C GLY A 89 8.06 11.68 1.01
N ASP A 90 8.93 10.67 1.07
CA ASP A 90 8.94 9.55 0.11
C ASP A 90 8.66 8.18 0.72
N THR A 91 8.38 8.12 2.02
CA THR A 91 8.14 6.86 2.73
C THR A 91 6.89 6.99 3.61
N ALA A 92 5.92 6.12 3.40
CA ALA A 92 4.71 6.05 4.20
C ALA A 92 4.74 4.78 5.04
N VAL A 93 4.57 4.91 6.34
CA VAL A 93 4.55 3.78 7.28
C VAL A 93 3.24 3.79 8.06
N PHE A 94 2.49 2.71 7.95
CA PHE A 94 1.20 2.52 8.62
C PHE A 94 1.32 1.37 9.61
N VAL A 95 0.79 1.56 10.82
CA VAL A 95 1.05 0.62 11.93
C VAL A 95 -0.24 0.26 12.66
N ASN A 96 -0.48 -1.04 12.83
CA ASN A 96 -1.51 -1.56 13.73
C ASN A 96 -0.91 -2.70 14.56
N MET A 97 -0.46 -2.38 15.77
CA MET A 97 0.18 -3.36 16.64
C MET A 97 -0.78 -4.39 17.23
N HIS A 98 -2.10 -4.18 17.08
CA HIS A 98 -3.13 -5.12 17.53
C HIS A 98 -3.45 -6.19 16.49
N HIS A 99 -3.02 -5.99 15.24
CA HIS A 99 -3.20 -6.97 14.17
C HIS A 99 -2.14 -8.08 14.32
N ASP A 100 -2.44 -9.30 13.84
CA ASP A 100 -1.48 -10.38 13.88
C ASP A 100 -0.33 -10.08 12.91
N PHE A 101 -0.34 -10.61 11.71
CA PHE A 101 0.64 -10.28 10.68
C PHE A 101 -0.11 -9.81 9.42
N PRO A 102 0.29 -8.68 8.84
CA PRO A 102 1.35 -7.76 9.27
C PRO A 102 0.89 -6.79 10.37
N LYS A 103 1.85 -6.22 11.09
CA LYS A 103 1.59 -5.10 12.01
C LYS A 103 1.97 -3.76 11.37
N ARG A 104 2.84 -3.78 10.36
CA ARG A 104 3.25 -2.59 9.61
C ARG A 104 3.11 -2.84 8.12
N VAL A 105 2.59 -1.82 7.43
CA VAL A 105 2.51 -1.78 5.96
C VAL A 105 3.20 -0.50 5.53
N SER A 106 4.16 -0.60 4.63
CA SER A 106 4.99 0.55 4.25
C SER A 106 5.16 0.62 2.74
N TYR A 107 5.28 1.86 2.25
CA TYR A 107 5.55 2.16 0.85
C TYR A 107 6.66 3.19 0.78
N ARG A 108 7.62 2.98 -0.12
CA ARG A 108 8.67 3.95 -0.40
C ARG A 108 8.78 4.22 -1.89
N ARG A 109 8.76 5.49 -2.25
CA ARG A 109 9.08 5.94 -3.59
C ARG A 109 10.59 5.92 -3.72
N VAL A 110 11.12 4.93 -4.45
CA VAL A 110 12.56 4.81 -4.68
C VAL A 110 13.01 5.84 -5.70
N ASP A 111 12.26 5.94 -6.80
CA ASP A 111 12.41 6.95 -7.84
C ASP A 111 11.06 7.07 -8.58
N PRO A 112 10.94 7.95 -9.62
CA PRO A 112 9.64 8.14 -10.29
C PRO A 112 9.00 6.87 -10.88
N THR A 113 9.80 5.84 -11.16
CA THR A 113 9.31 4.60 -11.79
C THR A 113 9.46 3.36 -10.91
N SER A 114 9.97 3.51 -9.69
CA SER A 114 10.25 2.38 -8.80
C SER A 114 9.63 2.60 -7.43
N LEU A 115 8.93 1.58 -6.95
CA LEU A 115 8.23 1.56 -5.67
C LEU A 115 8.70 0.35 -4.87
N LEU A 116 8.96 0.54 -3.59
CA LEU A 116 9.16 -0.58 -2.67
C LEU A 116 8.03 -0.58 -1.66
N ALA A 117 7.25 -1.66 -1.65
CA ALA A 117 6.29 -1.91 -0.60
C ALA A 117 6.82 -3.02 0.30
N TRP A 118 6.53 -2.98 1.58
CA TRP A 118 6.88 -4.08 2.46
C TRP A 118 5.89 -4.18 3.61
N ILE A 119 5.77 -5.39 4.12
CA ILE A 119 4.98 -5.68 5.30
C ILE A 119 5.89 -6.35 6.33
N GLU A 120 5.64 -6.09 7.60
CA GLU A 120 6.46 -6.66 8.66
C GLU A 120 5.63 -6.88 9.93
N GLY A 121 6.11 -7.82 10.76
CA GLY A 121 5.56 -8.04 12.08
C GLY A 121 6.00 -6.94 13.05
N GLY A 122 5.87 -7.22 14.34
CA GLY A 122 6.39 -6.32 15.38
C GLY A 122 7.91 -6.26 15.38
N ASP A 123 8.48 -5.62 16.38
CA ASP A 123 9.92 -5.39 16.48
C ASP A 123 10.72 -6.65 16.27
N GLY A 124 11.62 -6.63 15.27
CA GLY A 124 12.43 -7.79 14.91
C GLY A 124 11.65 -8.91 14.24
N GLY A 125 10.39 -8.67 13.85
CA GLY A 125 9.54 -9.67 13.24
C GLY A 125 9.83 -9.88 11.76
N ARG A 126 9.06 -10.81 11.17
CA ARG A 126 9.12 -11.17 9.76
C ARG A 126 8.89 -9.96 8.87
N ARG A 127 9.65 -9.87 7.78
CA ARG A 127 9.51 -8.82 6.77
C ARG A 127 9.43 -9.44 5.38
N ILE A 128 8.48 -8.97 4.59
CA ILE A 128 8.31 -9.40 3.19
C ILE A 128 8.31 -8.14 2.33
N GLU A 129 9.18 -8.10 1.31
CA GLU A 129 9.32 -6.97 0.41
C GLU A 129 8.67 -7.24 -0.95
N PHE A 130 8.12 -6.18 -1.54
CA PHE A 130 7.48 -6.21 -2.85
C PHE A 130 8.05 -5.06 -3.69
N PRO A 131 9.23 -5.27 -4.31
CA PRO A 131 9.76 -4.27 -5.23
C PRO A 131 8.94 -4.26 -6.51
N MET A 132 8.52 -3.06 -6.93
CA MET A 132 7.66 -2.91 -8.10
C MET A 132 8.16 -1.81 -9.01
N LYS A 133 7.81 -1.94 -10.29
CA LYS A 133 8.05 -0.92 -11.30
C LYS A 133 6.73 -0.40 -11.83
N ARG A 134 6.72 0.87 -12.22
CA ARG A 134 5.56 1.47 -12.88
C ARG A 134 5.31 0.74 -14.20
N THR A 135 4.06 0.42 -14.46
CA THR A 135 3.66 -0.33 -15.65
C THR A 135 2.41 0.28 -16.26
N THR A 136 2.08 -0.15 -17.48
CA THR A 136 0.84 0.21 -18.13
C THR A 136 -0.34 -0.32 -17.33
N CYS A 137 -1.34 0.52 -17.08
CA CYS A 137 -2.53 0.09 -16.35
C CYS A 137 -3.32 -0.93 -17.16
N PRO A 138 -3.89 -1.96 -16.50
CA PRO A 138 -4.73 -2.94 -17.18
C PRO A 138 -5.88 -2.24 -17.91
N GLY A 139 -6.18 -2.71 -19.13
CA GLY A 139 -7.24 -2.14 -19.95
C GLY A 139 -6.87 -0.86 -20.69
N SER A 140 -5.69 -0.30 -20.48
CA SER A 140 -5.18 0.85 -21.23
C SER A 140 -4.76 0.43 -22.64
N ARG A 141 -4.95 1.34 -23.61
CA ARG A 141 -4.58 1.11 -25.01
C ARG A 141 -3.56 2.11 -25.49
#